data_1aa6b0ce0ea936ec83a42ded6fc2ff28
#
_entry.id   1aa6b0ce0ea936ec83a42ded6fc2ff28
#
_cell.length_a   1.000
_cell.length_b   1.000
_cell.length_c   1.000
_cell.angle_alpha   90.00
_cell.angle_beta   90.00
_cell.angle_gamma   90.00
#
_symmetry.space_group_name_H-M   'P 1'
#
loop_
_entity.id
_entity.type
_entity.pdbx_description
1 polymer ?
#
loop_
_entity_poly.entity_id
_entity_poly.type
_entity_poly.pdbx_seq_one_letter_code
_entity_poly.pdbx_strand_id
1 'polypeptide(L)'
;MLFSEALRFSPLTVVLFIAQWVIMNDEKQKQRILNGSLWKVIFDFSWPAVVAMALLGANNVLDGVFVGRLVGPEALAGISVVLPPLLALIGFALLCGTGAGSLLSIAIGAGDRDIQKKLLGNMNTLMLMSALFLMCVGFAFSRRIVFLMGGRGEALVLGETYYRTLLYGAPFWIYAIASNALIRSEGKMKTGALIMACGLACNACANYVLMVIFGMGIRGAALGTNIGMAVQSFIGIVYFLRKPLGIEFSPFRQTFAFRFDKDIIAKMLGMGLSAFIMQIMMGVQSVLVLNILNAYGGAADIAFYGVVTRLFSFVVQPLSGLMIALPPIVGINFGAAKPERVIAGFKCFLAAAFALIVPFWLAMLIFPEGAVSIMMKNPLLSAPDVLNFRLYMALLPVMPLTFLTLAFFPVINKGHIASAIGILQQIVLYVPAMLVLPIFTGVAGVYYATFLIELTTAFPILILLKREFRLLRSGVTKWHG
;
A
#
# COMPACT_ATOMS: atom_id res chain seq x y z
N MET A 1 -11.64 -2.72 36.78
CA MET A 1 -11.33 -1.35 37.20
C MET A 1 -10.64 -0.54 36.12
N LEU A 2 -9.73 -1.09 35.32
CA LEU A 2 -9.07 -0.38 34.19
C LEU A 2 -9.99 -0.07 32.99
N PHE A 3 -11.07 -0.84 32.78
CA PHE A 3 -12.04 -0.62 31.70
C PHE A 3 -13.07 0.49 32.00
N SER A 4 -13.28 0.84 33.29
CA SER A 4 -14.24 1.89 33.69
C SER A 4 -13.62 3.30 33.64
N GLU A 5 -12.30 3.44 33.69
CA GLU A 5 -11.61 4.71 33.50
C GLU A 5 -11.42 5.08 32.03
N ALA A 6 -11.27 4.10 31.14
CA ALA A 6 -11.15 4.34 29.70
C ALA A 6 -12.42 4.94 29.07
N LEU A 7 -13.60 4.72 29.66
CA LEU A 7 -14.88 5.29 29.21
C LEU A 7 -15.09 6.76 29.61
N ARG A 8 -14.24 7.34 30.44
CA ARG A 8 -14.30 8.77 30.82
C ARG A 8 -13.61 9.73 29.86
N PHE A 9 -12.77 9.21 28.94
CA PHE A 9 -12.18 10.05 27.93
C PHE A 9 -13.08 10.07 26.68
N SER A 10 -13.63 11.24 26.37
CA SER A 10 -14.33 11.39 25.10
C SER A 10 -13.35 11.04 23.97
N PRO A 11 -13.81 10.51 22.82
CA PRO A 11 -12.95 10.26 21.65
C PRO A 11 -12.09 11.48 21.28
N LEU A 12 -12.63 12.67 21.54
CA LEU A 12 -11.93 13.94 21.36
C LEU A 12 -10.71 14.09 22.31
N THR A 13 -10.83 13.64 23.54
CA THR A 13 -9.74 13.75 24.55
C THR A 13 -8.61 12.79 24.25
N VAL A 14 -8.93 11.58 23.76
CA VAL A 14 -7.91 10.61 23.31
C VAL A 14 -7.18 11.16 22.06
N VAL A 15 -7.94 11.72 21.10
CA VAL A 15 -7.38 12.38 19.91
C VAL A 15 -6.50 13.59 20.31
N LEU A 16 -6.92 14.35 21.30
CA LEU A 16 -6.17 15.52 21.81
C LEU A 16 -4.87 15.12 22.53
N PHE A 17 -4.90 14.04 23.32
CA PHE A 17 -3.73 13.50 24.00
C PHE A 17 -2.71 12.92 23.02
N ILE A 18 -3.17 12.15 22.02
CA ILE A 18 -2.32 11.64 20.93
C ILE A 18 -1.67 12.80 20.16
N ALA A 19 -2.44 13.85 19.86
CA ALA A 19 -1.92 15.01 19.14
C ALA A 19 -0.86 15.81 19.95
N GLN A 20 -0.92 15.80 21.27
CA GLN A 20 0.05 16.49 22.12
C GLN A 20 1.39 15.73 22.21
N TRP A 21 1.35 14.40 22.10
CA TRP A 21 2.53 13.53 22.10
C TRP A 21 3.34 13.59 20.79
N VAL A 22 2.70 14.04 19.72
CA VAL A 22 3.22 14.07 18.34
C VAL A 22 4.19 15.23 18.06
N ILE A 23 4.24 16.28 18.90
CA ILE A 23 5.07 17.46 18.66
C ILE A 23 6.51 17.22 19.14
N MET A 24 7.22 16.29 18.49
CA MET A 24 8.67 16.25 18.59
C MET A 24 9.31 17.14 17.51
N ASN A 25 10.33 17.87 17.92
CA ASN A 25 11.12 18.85 17.20
C ASN A 25 11.60 18.31 15.82
N ASP A 26 11.08 18.86 14.73
CA ASP A 26 11.32 18.39 13.35
C ASP A 26 12.78 18.49 12.94
N GLU A 27 13.48 19.51 13.41
CA GLU A 27 14.88 19.69 13.10
C GLU A 27 15.74 18.55 13.72
N LYS A 28 15.44 18.12 14.95
CA LYS A 28 16.10 16.95 15.56
C LYS A 28 15.86 15.67 14.76
N GLN A 29 14.64 15.50 14.22
CA GLN A 29 14.30 14.34 13.39
C GLN A 29 15.09 14.36 12.07
N LYS A 30 15.13 15.51 11.39
CA LYS A 30 15.91 15.72 10.16
C LYS A 30 17.41 15.46 10.42
N GLN A 31 17.98 16.04 11.49
CA GLN A 31 19.39 15.83 11.86
C GLN A 31 19.67 14.36 12.18
N ARG A 32 18.76 13.67 12.81
CA ARG A 32 18.89 12.23 13.08
C ARG A 32 18.94 11.41 11.78
N ILE A 33 18.12 11.74 10.78
CA ILE A 33 18.13 11.08 9.48
C ILE A 33 19.42 11.38 8.72
N LEU A 34 19.90 12.65 8.76
CA LEU A 34 21.06 13.10 8.03
C LEU A 34 22.40 12.64 8.62
N ASN A 35 22.47 12.42 9.93
CA ASN A 35 23.75 12.21 10.63
C ASN A 35 23.77 10.97 11.53
N GLY A 36 22.61 10.37 11.86
CA GLY A 36 22.51 9.19 12.70
C GLY A 36 23.01 7.91 12.03
N SER A 37 23.25 6.86 12.85
CA SER A 37 23.54 5.51 12.32
C SER A 37 22.38 5.01 11.47
N LEU A 38 22.66 4.63 10.22
CA LEU A 38 21.63 4.20 9.26
C LEU A 38 20.83 2.98 9.76
N TRP A 39 21.48 1.97 10.32
CA TRP A 39 20.80 0.79 10.84
C TRP A 39 19.81 1.13 11.96
N LYS A 40 20.21 2.00 12.90
CA LYS A 40 19.32 2.44 13.98
C LYS A 40 18.17 3.28 13.45
N VAL A 41 18.44 4.18 12.51
CA VAL A 41 17.40 5.00 11.88
C VAL A 41 16.42 4.12 11.10
N ILE A 42 16.91 3.20 10.27
CA ILE A 42 16.06 2.28 9.50
C ILE A 42 15.20 1.42 10.42
N PHE A 43 15.77 0.84 11.47
CA PHE A 43 15.01 0.04 12.43
C PHE A 43 13.91 0.86 13.11
N ASP A 44 14.25 2.04 13.64
CA ASP A 44 13.30 2.90 14.35
C ASP A 44 12.16 3.42 13.47
N PHE A 45 12.39 3.52 12.15
CA PHE A 45 11.38 3.95 11.19
C PHE A 45 10.57 2.77 10.63
N SER A 46 11.19 1.63 10.45
CA SER A 46 10.56 0.47 9.81
C SER A 46 9.64 -0.30 10.73
N TRP A 47 10.03 -0.51 12.01
CA TRP A 47 9.24 -1.34 12.90
C TRP A 47 7.80 -0.83 13.12
N PRO A 48 7.52 0.51 13.26
CA PRO A 48 6.15 0.98 13.38
C PRO A 48 5.32 0.75 12.10
N ALA A 49 5.98 0.86 10.93
CA ALA A 49 5.34 0.60 9.65
C ALA A 49 5.04 -0.90 9.46
N VAL A 50 5.96 -1.78 9.86
CA VAL A 50 5.77 -3.23 9.82
C VAL A 50 4.59 -3.66 10.71
N VAL A 51 4.53 -3.13 11.94
CA VAL A 51 3.40 -3.38 12.85
C VAL A 51 2.08 -2.86 12.27
N ALA A 52 2.08 -1.67 11.69
CA ALA A 52 0.89 -1.11 11.06
C ALA A 52 0.40 -1.97 9.88
N MET A 53 1.31 -2.53 9.06
CA MET A 53 0.95 -3.44 7.98
C MET A 53 0.42 -4.78 8.50
N ALA A 54 0.98 -5.30 9.59
CA ALA A 54 0.47 -6.50 10.24
C ALA A 54 -0.96 -6.28 10.80
N LEU A 55 -1.22 -5.13 11.42
CA LEU A 55 -2.56 -4.75 11.88
C LEU A 55 -3.56 -4.62 10.73
N LEU A 56 -3.15 -4.07 9.59
CA LEU A 56 -3.98 -4.01 8.39
C LEU A 56 -4.35 -5.41 7.88
N GLY A 57 -3.37 -6.32 7.85
CA GLY A 57 -3.61 -7.72 7.49
C GLY A 57 -4.60 -8.40 8.43
N ALA A 58 -4.45 -8.21 9.74
CA ALA A 58 -5.38 -8.74 10.75
C ALA A 58 -6.79 -8.14 10.59
N ASN A 59 -6.91 -6.85 10.31
CA ASN A 59 -8.20 -6.20 10.06
C ASN A 59 -8.91 -6.79 8.83
N ASN A 60 -8.20 -7.03 7.73
CA ASN A 60 -8.79 -7.66 6.55
C ASN A 60 -9.34 -9.07 6.84
N VAL A 61 -8.68 -9.83 7.72
CA VAL A 61 -9.18 -11.13 8.17
C VAL A 61 -10.45 -10.95 9.03
N LEU A 62 -10.46 -10.00 9.95
CA LEU A 62 -11.63 -9.70 10.80
C LEU A 62 -12.83 -9.30 9.95
N ASP A 63 -12.66 -8.42 8.98
CA ASP A 63 -13.73 -8.00 8.07
C ASP A 63 -14.31 -9.19 7.30
N GLY A 64 -13.47 -10.09 6.81
CA GLY A 64 -13.89 -11.32 6.15
C GLY A 64 -14.69 -12.25 7.08
N VAL A 65 -14.27 -12.39 8.34
CA VAL A 65 -14.98 -13.19 9.35
C VAL A 65 -16.34 -12.59 9.70
N PHE A 66 -16.42 -11.27 9.89
CA PHE A 66 -17.70 -10.59 10.15
C PHE A 66 -18.68 -10.80 9.01
N VAL A 67 -18.27 -10.54 7.78
CA VAL A 67 -19.16 -10.68 6.61
C VAL A 67 -19.55 -12.13 6.38
N GLY A 68 -18.59 -13.05 6.40
CA GLY A 68 -18.84 -14.46 6.12
C GLY A 68 -19.78 -15.12 7.16
N ARG A 69 -19.65 -14.75 8.44
CA ARG A 69 -20.48 -15.33 9.52
C ARG A 69 -21.83 -14.66 9.69
N LEU A 70 -21.93 -13.34 9.46
CA LEU A 70 -23.15 -12.57 9.77
C LEU A 70 -24.04 -12.35 8.56
N VAL A 71 -23.49 -12.34 7.34
CA VAL A 71 -24.26 -12.06 6.12
C VAL A 71 -24.34 -13.30 5.20
N GLY A 72 -23.28 -14.08 5.15
CA GLY A 72 -23.27 -15.34 4.38
C GLY A 72 -22.26 -15.37 3.24
N PRO A 73 -22.16 -16.51 2.54
CA PRO A 73 -21.17 -16.74 1.48
C PRO A 73 -21.39 -15.86 0.25
N GLU A 74 -22.64 -15.54 -0.10
CA GLU A 74 -22.98 -14.67 -1.23
C GLU A 74 -22.47 -13.24 -1.04
N ALA A 75 -22.52 -12.74 0.21
CA ALA A 75 -21.97 -11.43 0.56
C ALA A 75 -20.45 -11.42 0.46
N LEU A 76 -19.80 -12.50 0.90
CA LEU A 76 -18.35 -12.64 0.78
C LEU A 76 -17.92 -12.71 -0.69
N ALA A 77 -18.69 -13.42 -1.53
CA ALA A 77 -18.50 -13.42 -2.99
C ALA A 77 -18.68 -12.00 -3.56
N GLY A 78 -19.73 -11.28 -3.14
CA GLY A 78 -19.99 -9.89 -3.55
C GLY A 78 -18.82 -8.95 -3.20
N ILE A 79 -18.24 -9.05 -2.00
CA ILE A 79 -17.05 -8.27 -1.62
C ILE A 79 -15.84 -8.65 -2.49
N SER A 80 -15.65 -9.92 -2.76
CA SER A 80 -14.52 -10.40 -3.57
C SER A 80 -14.56 -9.85 -5.00
N VAL A 81 -15.75 -9.72 -5.58
CA VAL A 81 -15.97 -9.11 -6.91
C VAL A 81 -15.71 -7.59 -6.89
N VAL A 82 -15.87 -6.92 -5.76
CA VAL A 82 -15.61 -5.48 -5.61
C VAL A 82 -14.12 -5.19 -5.34
N LEU A 83 -13.30 -6.19 -5.05
CA LEU A 83 -11.87 -6.01 -4.78
C LEU A 83 -11.12 -5.24 -5.89
N PRO A 84 -11.24 -5.56 -7.21
CA PRO A 84 -10.52 -4.80 -8.23
C PRO A 84 -10.87 -3.31 -8.30
N PRO A 85 -12.15 -2.88 -8.30
CA PRO A 85 -12.48 -1.45 -8.26
C PRO A 85 -12.07 -0.77 -6.93
N LEU A 86 -12.02 -1.50 -5.81
CA LEU A 86 -11.47 -1.00 -4.56
C LEU A 86 -9.94 -0.77 -4.68
N LEU A 87 -9.22 -1.66 -5.33
CA LEU A 87 -7.79 -1.49 -5.62
C LEU A 87 -7.55 -0.25 -6.51
N ALA A 88 -8.46 0.08 -7.43
CA ALA A 88 -8.38 1.31 -8.19
C ALA A 88 -8.52 2.56 -7.29
N LEU A 89 -9.45 2.55 -6.34
CA LEU A 89 -9.60 3.64 -5.36
C LEU A 89 -8.32 3.83 -4.53
N ILE A 90 -7.75 2.73 -4.03
CA ILE A 90 -6.46 2.75 -3.31
C ILE A 90 -5.34 3.24 -4.23
N GLY A 91 -5.35 2.86 -5.50
CA GLY A 91 -4.39 3.33 -6.52
C GLY A 91 -4.38 4.85 -6.65
N PHE A 92 -5.54 5.50 -6.77
CA PHE A 92 -5.64 6.96 -6.80
C PHE A 92 -5.15 7.60 -5.48
N ALA A 93 -5.45 7.00 -4.35
CA ALA A 93 -4.96 7.47 -3.06
C ALA A 93 -3.42 7.38 -2.96
N LEU A 94 -2.83 6.30 -3.47
CA LEU A 94 -1.38 6.11 -3.52
C LEU A 94 -0.72 7.02 -4.56
N LEU A 95 -1.37 7.29 -5.70
CA LEU A 95 -0.90 8.27 -6.68
C LEU A 95 -0.66 9.63 -6.01
N CYS A 96 -1.67 10.11 -5.29
CA CYS A 96 -1.60 11.38 -4.56
C CYS A 96 -0.59 11.31 -3.40
N GLY A 97 -0.69 10.27 -2.57
CA GLY A 97 0.08 10.15 -1.34
C GLY A 97 1.56 9.88 -1.55
N THR A 98 1.91 8.91 -2.41
CA THR A 98 3.31 8.57 -2.73
C THR A 98 3.97 9.71 -3.49
N GLY A 99 3.26 10.34 -4.43
CA GLY A 99 3.76 11.48 -5.18
C GLY A 99 4.07 12.67 -4.28
N ALA A 100 3.10 13.10 -3.48
CA ALA A 100 3.29 14.19 -2.53
C ALA A 100 4.35 13.87 -1.47
N GLY A 101 4.32 12.65 -0.93
CA GLY A 101 5.27 12.21 0.11
C GLY A 101 6.72 12.17 -0.39
N SER A 102 6.95 11.67 -1.59
CA SER A 102 8.28 11.65 -2.20
C SER A 102 8.80 13.07 -2.43
N LEU A 103 7.96 13.96 -2.99
CA LEU A 103 8.32 15.35 -3.21
C LEU A 103 8.58 16.10 -1.91
N LEU A 104 7.77 15.84 -0.86
CA LEU A 104 7.95 16.43 0.46
C LEU A 104 9.29 16.02 1.10
N SER A 105 9.63 14.73 1.06
CA SER A 105 10.86 14.24 1.67
C SER A 105 12.11 14.87 1.01
N ILE A 106 12.09 15.05 -0.30
CA ILE A 106 13.14 15.74 -1.05
C ILE A 106 13.20 17.22 -0.64
N ALA A 107 12.06 17.92 -0.63
CA ALA A 107 11.96 19.33 -0.29
C ALA A 107 12.41 19.62 1.16
N ILE A 108 12.13 18.72 2.11
CA ILE A 108 12.63 18.81 3.49
C ILE A 108 14.17 18.70 3.51
N GLY A 109 14.72 17.74 2.77
CA GLY A 109 16.17 17.56 2.66
C GLY A 109 16.87 18.77 2.08
N ALA A 110 16.35 19.29 0.96
CA ALA A 110 16.86 20.45 0.25
C ALA A 110 16.65 21.78 1.00
N GLY A 111 15.76 21.81 2.00
CA GLY A 111 15.37 23.05 2.67
C GLY A 111 14.45 23.94 1.82
N ASP A 112 13.81 23.37 0.76
CA ASP A 112 12.91 24.07 -0.14
C ASP A 112 11.54 24.33 0.54
N ARG A 113 11.43 25.49 1.17
CA ARG A 113 10.23 25.90 1.89
C ARG A 113 9.08 26.26 0.96
N ASP A 114 9.34 26.67 -0.27
CA ASP A 114 8.30 27.06 -1.21
C ASP A 114 7.48 25.86 -1.66
N ILE A 115 8.14 24.78 -2.06
CA ILE A 115 7.47 23.51 -2.37
C ILE A 115 6.72 22.99 -1.14
N GLN A 116 7.34 22.98 0.05
CA GLN A 116 6.69 22.52 1.29
C GLN A 116 5.38 23.26 1.57
N LYS A 117 5.35 24.60 1.39
CA LYS A 117 4.16 25.43 1.60
C LYS A 117 3.04 25.20 0.59
N LYS A 118 3.38 24.89 -0.66
CA LYS A 118 2.41 24.70 -1.76
C LYS A 118 1.88 23.27 -1.84
N LEU A 119 2.64 22.30 -1.33
CA LEU A 119 2.41 20.88 -1.59
C LEU A 119 1.07 20.39 -1.08
N LEU A 120 0.69 20.71 0.16
CA LEU A 120 -0.57 20.25 0.75
C LEU A 120 -1.78 20.75 -0.06
N GLY A 121 -1.76 22.02 -0.50
CA GLY A 121 -2.84 22.58 -1.31
C GLY A 121 -2.96 21.91 -2.69
N ASN A 122 -1.84 21.58 -3.33
CA ASN A 122 -1.84 20.85 -4.60
C ASN A 122 -2.30 19.39 -4.41
N MET A 123 -1.89 18.74 -3.31
CA MET A 123 -2.36 17.41 -2.94
C MET A 123 -3.88 17.40 -2.71
N ASN A 124 -4.42 18.39 -1.99
CA ASN A 124 -5.87 18.52 -1.75
C ASN A 124 -6.64 18.62 -3.07
N THR A 125 -6.15 19.43 -4.02
CA THR A 125 -6.76 19.56 -5.34
C THR A 125 -6.75 18.23 -6.10
N LEU A 126 -5.61 17.56 -6.15
CA LEU A 126 -5.49 16.29 -6.85
C LEU A 126 -6.37 15.19 -6.21
N MET A 127 -6.43 15.15 -4.89
CA MET A 127 -7.31 14.23 -4.15
C MET A 127 -8.78 14.49 -4.43
N LEU A 128 -9.22 15.76 -4.41
CA LEU A 128 -10.60 16.13 -4.69
C LEU A 128 -10.99 15.73 -6.12
N MET A 129 -10.13 16.04 -7.11
CA MET A 129 -10.35 15.63 -8.49
C MET A 129 -10.46 14.12 -8.65
N SER A 130 -9.56 13.38 -8.00
CA SER A 130 -9.56 11.91 -8.00
C SER A 130 -10.83 11.34 -7.35
N ALA A 131 -11.24 11.88 -6.21
CA ALA A 131 -12.46 11.46 -5.51
C ALA A 131 -13.70 11.70 -6.35
N LEU A 132 -13.85 12.92 -6.90
CA LEU A 132 -14.98 13.27 -7.76
C LEU A 132 -15.04 12.39 -9.01
N PHE A 133 -13.89 12.16 -9.67
CA PHE A 133 -13.81 11.26 -10.83
C PHE A 133 -14.29 9.86 -10.48
N LEU A 134 -13.76 9.27 -9.40
CA LEU A 134 -14.15 7.92 -8.97
C LEU A 134 -15.61 7.83 -8.54
N MET A 135 -16.13 8.86 -7.86
CA MET A 135 -17.55 8.91 -7.49
C MET A 135 -18.44 9.02 -8.71
N CYS A 136 -18.15 9.93 -9.63
CA CYS A 136 -18.94 10.10 -10.86
C CYS A 136 -18.98 8.82 -11.69
N VAL A 137 -17.82 8.24 -12.00
CA VAL A 137 -17.71 7.00 -12.78
C VAL A 137 -18.29 5.82 -12.01
N GLY A 138 -17.95 5.70 -10.73
CA GLY A 138 -18.39 4.59 -9.89
C GLY A 138 -19.89 4.56 -9.69
N PHE A 139 -20.55 5.68 -9.40
CA PHE A 139 -22.02 5.73 -9.25
C PHE A 139 -22.75 5.54 -10.59
N ALA A 140 -22.25 6.14 -11.68
CA ALA A 140 -22.86 6.00 -12.99
C ALA A 140 -22.82 4.56 -13.52
N PHE A 141 -21.73 3.85 -13.24
CA PHE A 141 -21.48 2.51 -13.78
C PHE A 141 -21.38 1.39 -12.74
N SER A 142 -21.80 1.61 -11.47
CA SER A 142 -21.64 0.65 -10.37
C SER A 142 -22.00 -0.78 -10.72
N ARG A 143 -23.22 -0.99 -11.22
CA ARG A 143 -23.74 -2.31 -11.59
C ARG A 143 -22.94 -2.95 -12.72
N ARG A 144 -22.58 -2.14 -13.75
CA ARG A 144 -21.81 -2.62 -14.91
C ARG A 144 -20.38 -3.00 -14.50
N ILE A 145 -19.75 -2.22 -13.62
CA ILE A 145 -18.42 -2.51 -13.08
C ILE A 145 -18.43 -3.83 -12.32
N VAL A 146 -19.37 -4.01 -11.39
CA VAL A 146 -19.45 -5.25 -10.58
C VAL A 146 -19.78 -6.46 -11.47
N PHE A 147 -20.64 -6.29 -12.51
CA PHE A 147 -20.94 -7.32 -13.47
C PHE A 147 -19.70 -7.74 -14.29
N LEU A 148 -18.91 -6.77 -14.77
CA LEU A 148 -17.66 -7.02 -15.52
C LEU A 148 -16.59 -7.71 -14.68
N MET A 149 -16.60 -7.47 -13.37
CA MET A 149 -15.68 -8.14 -12.42
C MET A 149 -16.14 -9.55 -12.05
N GLY A 150 -17.21 -10.06 -12.64
CA GLY A 150 -17.68 -11.43 -12.45
C GLY A 150 -18.89 -11.58 -11.52
N GLY A 151 -19.48 -10.48 -11.01
CA GLY A 151 -20.69 -10.52 -10.18
C GLY A 151 -21.89 -11.06 -10.96
N ARG A 152 -22.58 -12.06 -10.38
CA ARG A 152 -23.79 -12.66 -10.93
C ARG A 152 -24.79 -12.90 -9.80
N GLY A 153 -26.07 -12.97 -10.14
CA GLY A 153 -27.15 -13.29 -9.18
C GLY A 153 -27.13 -12.37 -7.96
N GLU A 154 -27.21 -12.96 -6.77
CA GLU A 154 -27.22 -12.25 -5.49
C GLU A 154 -25.89 -11.57 -5.18
N ALA A 155 -24.74 -12.18 -5.55
CA ALA A 155 -23.42 -11.57 -5.39
C ALA A 155 -23.28 -10.26 -6.20
N LEU A 156 -23.97 -10.09 -7.32
CA LEU A 156 -23.99 -8.83 -8.07
C LEU A 156 -24.73 -7.74 -7.27
N VAL A 157 -25.88 -8.05 -6.70
CA VAL A 157 -26.71 -7.09 -5.95
C VAL A 157 -26.02 -6.66 -4.66
N LEU A 158 -25.48 -7.62 -3.91
CA LEU A 158 -24.73 -7.36 -2.69
C LEU A 158 -23.42 -6.63 -2.97
N GLY A 159 -22.69 -7.03 -4.02
CA GLY A 159 -21.47 -6.36 -4.46
C GLY A 159 -21.72 -4.92 -4.91
N GLU A 160 -22.77 -4.68 -5.70
CA GLU A 160 -23.16 -3.30 -6.08
C GLU A 160 -23.48 -2.45 -4.86
N THR A 161 -24.25 -3.00 -3.91
CA THR A 161 -24.61 -2.32 -2.68
C THR A 161 -23.37 -1.95 -1.85
N TYR A 162 -22.44 -2.90 -1.72
CA TYR A 162 -21.17 -2.70 -1.02
C TYR A 162 -20.32 -1.63 -1.71
N TYR A 163 -20.14 -1.73 -3.02
CA TYR A 163 -19.36 -0.80 -3.82
C TYR A 163 -19.90 0.63 -3.76
N ARG A 164 -21.21 0.81 -3.98
CA ARG A 164 -21.86 2.13 -3.88
C ARG A 164 -21.71 2.73 -2.49
N THR A 165 -21.80 1.91 -1.44
CA THR A 165 -21.61 2.36 -0.06
C THR A 165 -20.17 2.81 0.18
N LEU A 166 -19.17 2.10 -0.35
CA LEU A 166 -17.76 2.50 -0.27
C LEU A 166 -17.50 3.83 -1.00
N LEU A 167 -18.14 4.06 -2.16
CA LEU A 167 -17.96 5.28 -2.94
C LEU A 167 -18.36 6.56 -2.18
N TYR A 168 -19.34 6.51 -1.27
CA TYR A 168 -19.64 7.66 -0.40
C TYR A 168 -18.46 8.04 0.49
N GLY A 169 -17.61 7.08 0.82
CA GLY A 169 -16.39 7.30 1.60
C GLY A 169 -15.15 7.63 0.77
N ALA A 170 -15.22 7.62 -0.56
CA ALA A 170 -14.04 7.79 -1.43
C ALA A 170 -13.18 9.02 -1.09
N PRO A 171 -13.73 10.22 -0.79
CA PRO A 171 -12.93 11.37 -0.36
C PRO A 171 -12.12 11.09 0.91
N PHE A 172 -12.73 10.42 1.89
CA PHE A 172 -12.04 10.05 3.14
C PHE A 172 -10.95 9.01 2.90
N TRP A 173 -11.20 8.01 2.03
CA TRP A 173 -10.21 7.01 1.67
C TRP A 173 -8.96 7.65 1.07
N ILE A 174 -9.14 8.50 0.06
CA ILE A 174 -8.02 9.14 -0.63
C ILE A 174 -7.28 10.06 0.33
N TYR A 175 -8.01 10.86 1.13
CA TYR A 175 -7.39 11.76 2.10
C TYR A 175 -6.63 11.00 3.19
N ALA A 176 -7.22 9.96 3.77
CA ALA A 176 -6.59 9.15 4.83
C ALA A 176 -5.24 8.59 4.38
N ILE A 177 -5.21 7.94 3.21
CA ILE A 177 -3.99 7.31 2.68
C ILE A 177 -2.95 8.36 2.30
N ALA A 178 -3.36 9.42 1.58
CA ALA A 178 -2.46 10.45 1.10
C ALA A 178 -1.88 11.30 2.24
N SER A 179 -2.71 11.75 3.19
CA SER A 179 -2.26 12.50 4.37
C SER A 179 -1.32 11.67 5.25
N ASN A 180 -1.62 10.39 5.43
CA ASN A 180 -0.76 9.47 6.19
C ASN A 180 0.61 9.29 5.50
N ALA A 181 0.64 9.19 4.16
CA ALA A 181 1.90 9.14 3.40
C ALA A 181 2.72 10.42 3.59
N LEU A 182 2.07 11.58 3.59
CA LEU A 182 2.72 12.87 3.80
C LEU A 182 3.32 12.98 5.21
N ILE A 183 2.57 12.60 6.25
CA ILE A 183 3.03 12.57 7.65
C ILE A 183 4.25 11.66 7.82
N ARG A 184 4.24 10.49 7.19
CA ARG A 184 5.39 9.57 7.20
C ARG A 184 6.61 10.15 6.49
N SER A 185 6.40 10.89 5.42
CA SER A 185 7.48 11.52 4.64
C SER A 185 8.19 12.66 5.38
N GLU A 186 7.55 13.25 6.39
CA GLU A 186 8.20 14.12 7.38
C GLU A 186 9.09 13.35 8.38
N GLY A 187 9.13 12.02 8.30
CA GLY A 187 9.82 11.18 9.28
C GLY A 187 8.94 10.77 10.48
N LYS A 188 7.67 11.10 10.52
CA LYS A 188 6.74 10.81 11.63
C LYS A 188 6.11 9.42 11.50
N MET A 189 6.94 8.38 11.37
CA MET A 189 6.49 7.01 11.13
C MET A 189 5.57 6.48 12.24
N LYS A 190 5.91 6.74 13.52
CA LYS A 190 5.09 6.33 14.67
C LYS A 190 3.71 6.98 14.64
N THR A 191 3.65 8.26 14.28
CA THR A 191 2.38 8.99 14.14
C THR A 191 1.53 8.41 13.03
N GLY A 192 2.11 8.18 11.85
CA GLY A 192 1.39 7.54 10.73
C GLY A 192 0.86 6.16 11.09
N ALA A 193 1.67 5.34 11.78
CA ALA A 193 1.26 4.02 12.27
C ALA A 193 0.12 4.11 13.29
N LEU A 194 0.18 5.07 14.22
CA LEU A 194 -0.85 5.26 15.23
C LEU A 194 -2.18 5.73 14.62
N ILE A 195 -2.14 6.68 13.68
CA ILE A 195 -3.34 7.14 12.94
C ILE A 195 -4.01 5.95 12.25
N MET A 196 -3.22 5.10 11.59
CA MET A 196 -3.73 3.90 10.93
C MET A 196 -4.33 2.92 11.95
N ALA A 197 -3.65 2.65 13.06
CA ALA A 197 -4.15 1.76 14.11
C ALA A 197 -5.48 2.27 14.72
N CYS A 198 -5.61 3.57 14.97
CA CYS A 198 -6.86 4.18 15.45
C CYS A 198 -7.99 3.99 14.44
N GLY A 199 -7.73 4.21 13.14
CA GLY A 199 -8.74 4.00 12.11
C GLY A 199 -9.18 2.55 11.99
N LEU A 200 -8.23 1.59 12.06
CA LEU A 200 -8.54 0.16 12.03
C LEU A 200 -9.35 -0.28 13.25
N ALA A 201 -9.02 0.22 14.45
CA ALA A 201 -9.78 -0.05 15.66
C ALA A 201 -11.21 0.51 15.56
N CYS A 202 -11.37 1.75 15.07
CA CYS A 202 -12.69 2.34 14.85
C CYS A 202 -13.48 1.58 13.78
N ASN A 203 -12.85 1.11 12.71
CA ASN A 203 -13.48 0.26 11.71
C ASN A 203 -14.01 -1.04 12.33
N ALA A 204 -13.19 -1.77 13.11
CA ALA A 204 -13.60 -3.00 13.75
C ALA A 204 -14.77 -2.78 14.72
N CYS A 205 -14.74 -1.71 15.54
CA CYS A 205 -15.85 -1.33 16.42
C CYS A 205 -17.11 -0.96 15.63
N ALA A 206 -16.96 -0.18 14.54
CA ALA A 206 -18.08 0.21 13.70
C ALA A 206 -18.70 -0.99 12.99
N ASN A 207 -17.89 -1.93 12.48
CA ASN A 207 -18.38 -3.18 11.90
C ASN A 207 -19.21 -3.97 12.91
N TYR A 208 -18.71 -4.12 14.15
CA TYR A 208 -19.47 -4.79 15.20
C TYR A 208 -20.81 -4.10 15.47
N VAL A 209 -20.81 -2.80 15.67
CA VAL A 209 -22.03 -2.03 15.96
C VAL A 209 -23.02 -2.09 14.79
N LEU A 210 -22.55 -1.81 13.56
CA LEU A 210 -23.44 -1.72 12.40
C LEU A 210 -23.93 -3.08 11.91
N MET A 211 -23.10 -4.12 12.00
CA MET A 211 -23.48 -5.44 11.50
C MET A 211 -24.17 -6.29 12.55
N VAL A 212 -23.71 -6.25 13.84
CA VAL A 212 -24.24 -7.11 14.89
C VAL A 212 -25.42 -6.43 15.60
N ILE A 213 -25.27 -5.17 16.02
CA ILE A 213 -26.30 -4.48 16.81
C ILE A 213 -27.41 -3.95 15.89
N PHE A 214 -27.07 -3.27 14.80
CA PHE A 214 -28.05 -2.70 13.87
C PHE A 214 -28.48 -3.63 12.74
N GLY A 215 -27.85 -4.78 12.54
CA GLY A 215 -28.21 -5.77 11.53
C GLY A 215 -28.10 -5.27 10.09
N MET A 216 -27.24 -4.29 9.80
CA MET A 216 -27.16 -3.64 8.49
C MET A 216 -26.50 -4.51 7.38
N GLY A 217 -26.08 -5.73 7.70
CA GLY A 217 -25.50 -6.67 6.76
C GLY A 217 -24.28 -6.08 6.01
N ILE A 218 -24.22 -6.29 4.70
CA ILE A 218 -23.09 -5.86 3.87
C ILE A 218 -22.91 -4.32 3.81
N ARG A 219 -24.01 -3.56 3.96
CA ARG A 219 -23.94 -2.09 4.06
C ARG A 219 -23.22 -1.67 5.34
N GLY A 220 -23.46 -2.39 6.44
CA GLY A 220 -22.77 -2.16 7.71
C GLY A 220 -21.26 -2.32 7.60
N ALA A 221 -20.78 -3.37 6.90
CA ALA A 221 -19.36 -3.60 6.63
C ALA A 221 -18.73 -2.45 5.84
N ALA A 222 -19.39 -1.99 4.76
CA ALA A 222 -18.90 -0.88 3.94
C ALA A 222 -18.88 0.44 4.72
N LEU A 223 -19.93 0.74 5.48
CA LEU A 223 -20.00 1.95 6.33
C LEU A 223 -18.96 1.92 7.44
N GLY A 224 -18.74 0.78 8.07
CA GLY A 224 -17.70 0.63 9.09
C GLY A 224 -16.30 0.92 8.55
N THR A 225 -16.02 0.46 7.34
CA THR A 225 -14.76 0.78 6.65
C THR A 225 -14.65 2.28 6.33
N ASN A 226 -15.73 2.90 5.85
CA ASN A 226 -15.77 4.34 5.61
C ASN A 226 -15.57 5.15 6.91
N ILE A 227 -16.15 4.72 8.02
CA ILE A 227 -15.95 5.34 9.34
C ILE A 227 -14.47 5.27 9.75
N GLY A 228 -13.83 4.11 9.60
CA GLY A 228 -12.41 3.96 9.87
C GLY A 228 -11.54 4.92 9.06
N MET A 229 -11.85 5.09 7.76
CA MET A 229 -11.14 6.03 6.88
C MET A 229 -11.46 7.49 7.22
N ALA A 230 -12.70 7.80 7.60
CA ALA A 230 -13.08 9.14 8.04
C ALA A 230 -12.35 9.54 9.33
N VAL A 231 -12.20 8.62 10.28
CA VAL A 231 -11.42 8.85 11.51
C VAL A 231 -9.95 9.11 11.19
N GLN A 232 -9.32 8.31 10.31
CA GLN A 232 -7.95 8.57 9.87
C GLN A 232 -7.80 9.94 9.20
N SER A 233 -8.76 10.31 8.34
CA SER A 233 -8.81 11.61 7.67
C SER A 233 -8.92 12.74 8.67
N PHE A 234 -9.82 12.63 9.64
CA PHE A 234 -10.01 13.64 10.67
C PHE A 234 -8.74 13.83 11.52
N ILE A 235 -8.11 12.74 11.96
CA ILE A 235 -6.85 12.83 12.71
C ILE A 235 -5.75 13.47 11.84
N GLY A 236 -5.69 13.14 10.53
CA GLY A 236 -4.76 13.76 9.58
C GLY A 236 -4.99 15.28 9.44
N ILE A 237 -6.25 15.72 9.35
CA ILE A 237 -6.61 17.15 9.32
C ILE A 237 -6.16 17.83 10.63
N VAL A 238 -6.46 17.24 11.80
CA VAL A 238 -6.05 17.78 13.10
C VAL A 238 -4.53 17.88 13.21
N TYR A 239 -3.81 16.90 12.66
CA TYR A 239 -2.33 16.94 12.60
C TYR A 239 -1.84 18.17 11.85
N PHE A 240 -2.33 18.42 10.63
CA PHE A 240 -1.91 19.57 9.82
C PHE A 240 -2.40 20.91 10.37
N LEU A 241 -3.55 20.94 11.03
CA LEU A 241 -4.03 22.16 11.72
C LEU A 241 -3.12 22.58 12.87
N ARG A 242 -2.53 21.62 13.58
CA ARG A 242 -1.62 21.89 14.71
C ARG A 242 -0.18 22.11 14.30
N LYS A 243 0.22 21.56 13.15
CA LYS A 243 1.59 21.57 12.66
C LYS A 243 1.62 21.84 11.16
N PRO A 244 1.59 23.13 10.75
CA PRO A 244 1.66 23.46 9.33
C PRO A 244 3.01 23.04 8.72
N LEU A 245 2.95 22.58 7.49
CA LEU A 245 4.11 22.37 6.64
C LEU A 245 4.73 23.76 6.30
N GLY A 246 5.87 24.08 6.93
CA GLY A 246 6.55 25.37 6.75
C GLY A 246 6.07 26.47 7.69
N ILE A 247 7.02 27.26 8.20
CA ILE A 247 6.95 28.04 9.45
C ILE A 247 6.10 29.32 9.38
N GLU A 248 5.58 29.79 8.22
CA GLU A 248 5.07 31.15 8.07
C GLU A 248 3.58 31.33 7.73
N PHE A 249 2.77 30.24 7.73
CA PHE A 249 1.34 30.35 7.36
C PHE A 249 0.41 29.92 8.49
N SER A 250 -0.79 30.55 8.53
CA SER A 250 -1.88 30.10 9.38
C SER A 250 -2.18 28.63 9.09
N PRO A 251 -2.14 27.74 10.09
CA PRO A 251 -2.37 26.31 9.94
C PRO A 251 -3.67 26.00 9.22
N PHE A 252 -4.73 26.73 9.56
CA PHE A 252 -6.06 26.56 8.97
C PHE A 252 -6.05 26.82 7.46
N ARG A 253 -5.48 27.98 7.03
CA ARG A 253 -5.43 28.36 5.61
C ARG A 253 -4.63 27.36 4.77
N GLN A 254 -3.59 26.78 5.33
CA GLN A 254 -2.76 25.79 4.62
C GLN A 254 -3.45 24.43 4.51
N THR A 255 -4.10 23.96 5.58
CA THR A 255 -4.77 22.66 5.64
C THR A 255 -5.95 22.57 4.68
N PHE A 256 -6.72 23.63 4.53
CA PHE A 256 -7.88 23.70 3.63
C PHE A 256 -7.60 24.44 2.32
N ALA A 257 -6.33 24.72 2.00
CA ALA A 257 -5.99 25.32 0.73
C ALA A 257 -6.22 24.33 -0.42
N PHE A 258 -6.75 24.84 -1.52
CA PHE A 258 -6.76 24.17 -2.82
C PHE A 258 -5.90 25.02 -3.76
N ARG A 259 -4.87 24.43 -4.33
CA ARG A 259 -3.95 25.07 -5.25
C ARG A 259 -3.77 24.21 -6.48
N PHE A 260 -3.56 24.84 -7.62
CA PHE A 260 -3.28 24.16 -8.87
C PHE A 260 -2.00 24.74 -9.48
N ASP A 261 -0.86 24.20 -9.02
CA ASP A 261 0.44 24.49 -9.60
C ASP A 261 0.81 23.33 -10.52
N LYS A 262 0.86 23.60 -11.84
CA LYS A 262 1.08 22.55 -12.85
C LYS A 262 2.39 21.80 -12.65
N ASP A 263 3.45 22.50 -12.26
CA ASP A 263 4.78 21.88 -12.10
C ASP A 263 4.82 20.98 -10.88
N ILE A 264 4.22 21.40 -9.76
CA ILE A 264 4.12 20.60 -8.54
C ILE A 264 3.23 19.37 -8.81
N ILE A 265 2.08 19.53 -9.44
CA ILE A 265 1.17 18.43 -9.76
C ILE A 265 1.84 17.45 -10.72
N ALA A 266 2.54 17.92 -11.76
CA ALA A 266 3.26 17.07 -12.70
C ALA A 266 4.36 16.25 -12.00
N LYS A 267 5.13 16.87 -11.09
CA LYS A 267 6.13 16.17 -10.26
C LYS A 267 5.45 15.12 -9.37
N MET A 268 4.35 15.46 -8.70
CA MET A 268 3.59 14.52 -7.86
C MET A 268 3.07 13.33 -8.68
N LEU A 269 2.45 13.58 -9.82
CA LEU A 269 1.94 12.52 -10.70
C LEU A 269 3.09 11.63 -11.21
N GLY A 270 4.20 12.22 -11.65
CA GLY A 270 5.36 11.47 -12.13
C GLY A 270 5.98 10.56 -11.06
N MET A 271 5.99 11.01 -9.78
CA MET A 271 6.51 10.21 -8.67
C MET A 271 5.50 9.18 -8.15
N GLY A 272 4.20 9.45 -8.23
CA GLY A 272 3.14 8.58 -7.72
C GLY A 272 2.66 7.52 -8.73
N LEU A 273 2.92 7.72 -10.02
CA LEU A 273 2.37 6.90 -11.11
C LEU A 273 2.75 5.41 -10.99
N SER A 274 3.97 5.10 -10.54
CA SER A 274 4.39 3.71 -10.34
C SER A 274 3.54 2.97 -9.30
N ALA A 275 3.21 3.62 -8.19
CA ALA A 275 2.36 3.05 -7.14
C ALA A 275 0.92 2.86 -7.64
N PHE A 276 0.41 3.80 -8.45
CA PHE A 276 -0.88 3.69 -9.10
C PHE A 276 -0.96 2.48 -10.05
N ILE A 277 0.01 2.36 -10.97
CA ILE A 277 0.09 1.25 -11.93
C ILE A 277 0.13 -0.08 -11.19
N MET A 278 0.99 -0.20 -10.16
CA MET A 278 1.13 -1.42 -9.38
C MET A 278 -0.20 -1.82 -8.73
N GLN A 279 -0.95 -0.86 -8.20
CA GLN A 279 -2.21 -1.13 -7.51
C GLN A 279 -3.33 -1.54 -8.47
N ILE A 280 -3.45 -0.87 -9.62
CA ILE A 280 -4.42 -1.23 -10.67
C ILE A 280 -4.13 -2.62 -11.22
N MET A 281 -2.86 -2.90 -11.51
CA MET A 281 -2.46 -4.17 -12.09
C MET A 281 -2.66 -5.34 -11.14
N MET A 282 -2.54 -5.14 -9.83
CA MET A 282 -2.88 -6.15 -8.83
C MET A 282 -4.32 -6.63 -8.95
N GLY A 283 -5.27 -5.72 -9.24
CA GLY A 283 -6.66 -6.07 -9.54
C GLY A 283 -6.81 -6.84 -10.86
N VAL A 284 -6.16 -6.37 -11.92
CA VAL A 284 -6.20 -7.05 -13.24
C VAL A 284 -5.61 -8.45 -13.15
N GLN A 285 -4.49 -8.61 -12.45
CA GLN A 285 -3.84 -9.91 -12.25
C GLN A 285 -4.74 -10.89 -11.51
N SER A 286 -5.43 -10.46 -10.46
CA SER A 286 -6.35 -11.31 -9.71
C SER A 286 -7.46 -11.89 -10.61
N VAL A 287 -8.04 -11.06 -11.46
CA VAL A 287 -9.08 -11.49 -12.42
C VAL A 287 -8.51 -12.42 -13.48
N LEU A 288 -7.34 -12.09 -14.03
CA LEU A 288 -6.69 -12.88 -15.08
C LEU A 288 -6.34 -14.29 -14.58
N VAL A 289 -5.70 -14.38 -13.41
CA VAL A 289 -5.32 -15.67 -12.83
C VAL A 289 -6.54 -16.54 -12.50
N LEU A 290 -7.60 -15.96 -11.90
CA LEU A 290 -8.82 -16.70 -11.61
C LEU A 290 -9.46 -17.27 -12.89
N ASN A 291 -9.48 -16.50 -13.98
CA ASN A 291 -10.00 -16.97 -15.27
C ASN A 291 -9.15 -18.13 -15.83
N ILE A 292 -7.83 -18.06 -15.70
CA ILE A 292 -6.91 -19.12 -16.14
C ILE A 292 -7.13 -20.38 -15.31
N LEU A 293 -7.19 -20.27 -13.98
CA LEU A 293 -7.44 -21.39 -13.09
C LEU A 293 -8.80 -22.04 -13.34
N ASN A 294 -9.83 -21.27 -13.67
CA ASN A 294 -11.14 -21.80 -14.07
C ASN A 294 -11.11 -22.50 -15.44
N ALA A 295 -10.29 -22.02 -16.39
CA ALA A 295 -10.25 -22.56 -17.74
C ALA A 295 -9.38 -23.84 -17.85
N TYR A 296 -8.28 -23.92 -17.12
CA TYR A 296 -7.28 -25.01 -17.23
C TYR A 296 -7.22 -25.92 -16.02
N GLY A 297 -7.87 -25.57 -14.91
CA GLY A 297 -7.85 -26.33 -13.66
C GLY A 297 -9.25 -26.59 -13.11
N GLY A 298 -9.30 -26.93 -11.83
CA GLY A 298 -10.54 -27.23 -11.12
C GLY A 298 -10.62 -26.49 -9.77
N ALA A 299 -11.66 -26.81 -8.99
CA ALA A 299 -11.88 -26.19 -7.67
C ALA A 299 -10.70 -26.45 -6.72
N ALA A 300 -10.04 -27.62 -6.83
CA ALA A 300 -8.87 -27.94 -6.03
C ALA A 300 -7.68 -27.03 -6.34
N ASP A 301 -7.41 -26.75 -7.63
CA ASP A 301 -6.33 -25.86 -8.06
C ASP A 301 -6.56 -24.42 -7.58
N ILE A 302 -7.80 -23.94 -7.65
CA ILE A 302 -8.18 -22.60 -7.16
C ILE A 302 -7.97 -22.53 -5.64
N ALA A 303 -8.40 -23.57 -4.91
CA ALA A 303 -8.20 -23.63 -3.46
C ALA A 303 -6.72 -23.67 -3.09
N PHE A 304 -5.92 -24.47 -3.78
CA PHE A 304 -4.48 -24.57 -3.58
C PHE A 304 -3.78 -23.23 -3.88
N TYR A 305 -4.07 -22.60 -5.02
CA TYR A 305 -3.55 -21.29 -5.36
C TYR A 305 -3.92 -20.24 -4.31
N GLY A 306 -5.16 -20.29 -3.80
CA GLY A 306 -5.61 -19.42 -2.71
C GLY A 306 -4.78 -19.59 -1.42
N VAL A 307 -4.38 -20.81 -1.07
CA VAL A 307 -3.48 -21.05 0.07
C VAL A 307 -2.08 -20.54 -0.21
N VAL A 308 -1.52 -20.83 -1.38
CA VAL A 308 -0.18 -20.41 -1.79
C VAL A 308 -0.05 -18.87 -1.74
N THR A 309 -1.02 -18.15 -2.31
CA THR A 309 -1.01 -16.69 -2.33
C THR A 309 -1.21 -16.06 -0.95
N ARG A 310 -1.98 -16.68 -0.06
CA ARG A 310 -2.12 -16.20 1.33
C ARG A 310 -0.84 -16.36 2.13
N LEU A 311 -0.17 -17.50 2.01
CA LEU A 311 1.14 -17.74 2.64
C LEU A 311 2.19 -16.76 2.12
N PHE A 312 2.22 -16.53 0.81
CA PHE A 312 3.08 -15.54 0.17
C PHE A 312 2.81 -14.13 0.70
N SER A 313 1.55 -13.73 0.72
CA SER A 313 1.13 -12.40 1.20
C SER A 313 1.51 -12.17 2.66
N PHE A 314 1.41 -13.21 3.51
CA PHE A 314 1.82 -13.13 4.91
C PHE A 314 3.29 -12.73 5.06
N VAL A 315 4.17 -13.27 4.21
CA VAL A 315 5.61 -12.96 4.23
C VAL A 315 5.91 -11.60 3.58
N VAL A 316 5.15 -11.21 2.56
CA VAL A 316 5.37 -9.94 1.83
C VAL A 316 4.83 -8.71 2.59
N GLN A 317 3.81 -8.85 3.43
CA GLN A 317 3.26 -7.71 4.19
C GLN A 317 4.29 -6.96 5.05
N PRO A 318 5.17 -7.61 5.83
CA PRO A 318 6.24 -6.92 6.52
C PRO A 318 7.21 -6.17 5.60
N LEU A 319 7.48 -6.69 4.38
CA LEU A 319 8.30 -6.01 3.37
C LEU A 319 7.66 -4.68 2.92
N SER A 320 6.34 -4.62 2.81
CA SER A 320 5.62 -3.38 2.53
C SER A 320 5.86 -2.31 3.59
N GLY A 321 6.04 -2.70 4.86
CA GLY A 321 6.43 -1.80 5.94
C GLY A 321 7.82 -1.17 5.72
N LEU A 322 8.80 -1.95 5.25
CA LEU A 322 10.13 -1.44 4.87
C LEU A 322 10.05 -0.49 3.68
N MET A 323 9.27 -0.84 2.65
CA MET A 323 9.04 0.01 1.47
C MET A 323 8.47 1.38 1.86
N ILE A 324 7.52 1.41 2.79
CA ILE A 324 6.90 2.64 3.30
C ILE A 324 7.88 3.49 4.11
N ALA A 325 8.87 2.89 4.78
CA ALA A 325 9.86 3.60 5.59
C ALA A 325 11.02 4.19 4.76
N LEU A 326 11.20 3.77 3.50
CA LEU A 326 12.28 4.18 2.63
C LEU A 326 12.22 5.67 2.22
N PRO A 327 11.06 6.23 1.79
CA PRO A 327 10.97 7.60 1.29
C PRO A 327 11.53 8.67 2.22
N PRO A 328 11.18 8.75 3.52
CA PRO A 328 11.71 9.80 4.38
C PRO A 328 13.24 9.70 4.58
N ILE A 329 13.79 8.49 4.60
CA ILE A 329 15.23 8.31 4.84
C ILE A 329 16.02 8.62 3.57
N VAL A 330 15.63 8.07 2.45
CA VAL A 330 16.33 8.26 1.17
C VAL A 330 16.09 9.68 0.62
N GLY A 331 14.83 10.15 0.60
CA GLY A 331 14.45 11.44 0.03
C GLY A 331 15.07 12.63 0.76
N ILE A 332 15.09 12.62 2.10
CA ILE A 332 15.71 13.69 2.88
C ILE A 332 17.23 13.71 2.64
N ASN A 333 17.90 12.56 2.58
CA ASN A 333 19.33 12.50 2.24
C ASN A 333 19.61 12.92 0.79
N PHE A 334 18.72 12.59 -0.14
CA PHE A 334 18.84 13.02 -1.54
C PHE A 334 18.67 14.53 -1.66
N GLY A 335 17.64 15.12 -1.08
CA GLY A 335 17.43 16.57 -1.06
C GLY A 335 18.57 17.34 -0.41
N ALA A 336 19.18 16.76 0.62
CA ALA A 336 20.37 17.33 1.30
C ALA A 336 21.70 17.09 0.55
N ALA A 337 21.67 16.60 -0.67
CA ALA A 337 22.84 16.32 -1.51
C ALA A 337 23.88 15.38 -0.84
N LYS A 338 23.40 14.32 -0.16
CA LYS A 338 24.26 13.32 0.50
C LYS A 338 24.20 11.96 -0.27
N PRO A 339 24.79 11.84 -1.47
CA PRO A 339 24.63 10.66 -2.34
C PRO A 339 25.12 9.36 -1.70
N GLU A 340 26.21 9.40 -0.94
CA GLU A 340 26.74 8.20 -0.28
C GLU A 340 25.75 7.66 0.78
N ARG A 341 25.06 8.56 1.49
CA ARG A 341 24.02 8.14 2.45
C ARG A 341 22.76 7.62 1.77
N VAL A 342 22.40 8.17 0.60
CA VAL A 342 21.31 7.66 -0.25
C VAL A 342 21.58 6.20 -0.64
N ILE A 343 22.79 5.95 -1.20
CA ILE A 343 23.21 4.60 -1.64
C ILE A 343 23.33 3.64 -0.45
N ALA A 344 23.96 4.07 0.64
CA ALA A 344 24.10 3.26 1.83
C ALA A 344 22.74 2.94 2.46
N GLY A 345 21.85 3.93 2.53
CA GLY A 345 20.47 3.75 3.02
C GLY A 345 19.72 2.69 2.21
N PHE A 346 19.73 2.77 0.88
CA PHE A 346 19.09 1.75 0.03
C PHE A 346 19.67 0.35 0.26
N LYS A 347 21.00 0.23 0.34
CA LYS A 347 21.65 -1.06 0.63
C LYS A 347 21.28 -1.63 2.00
N CYS A 348 21.19 -0.77 3.03
CA CYS A 348 20.75 -1.19 4.36
C CYS A 348 19.28 -1.65 4.35
N PHE A 349 18.38 -0.96 3.63
CA PHE A 349 17.00 -1.42 3.45
C PHE A 349 16.93 -2.76 2.74
N LEU A 350 17.74 -2.94 1.68
CA LEU A 350 17.80 -4.20 0.94
C LEU A 350 18.30 -5.34 1.84
N ALA A 351 19.35 -5.12 2.62
CA ALA A 351 19.86 -6.11 3.57
C ALA A 351 18.84 -6.45 4.67
N ALA A 352 18.14 -5.43 5.21
CA ALA A 352 17.08 -5.63 6.20
C ALA A 352 15.91 -6.44 5.61
N ALA A 353 15.54 -6.18 4.35
CA ALA A 353 14.48 -6.90 3.65
C ALA A 353 14.87 -8.37 3.38
N PHE A 354 16.11 -8.62 2.99
CA PHE A 354 16.62 -9.99 2.87
C PHE A 354 16.65 -10.72 4.23
N ALA A 355 17.13 -10.06 5.28
CA ALA A 355 17.15 -10.65 6.62
C ALA A 355 15.73 -10.99 7.12
N LEU A 356 14.73 -10.21 6.72
CA LEU A 356 13.33 -10.46 7.04
C LEU A 356 12.75 -11.65 6.26
N ILE A 357 13.03 -11.76 4.96
CA ILE A 357 12.36 -12.70 4.06
C ILE A 357 13.04 -14.07 4.03
N VAL A 358 14.38 -14.12 4.04
CA VAL A 358 15.14 -15.36 3.82
C VAL A 358 14.79 -16.47 4.81
N PRO A 359 14.61 -16.23 6.13
CA PRO A 359 14.22 -17.29 7.06
C PRO A 359 12.89 -17.95 6.71
N PHE A 360 11.86 -17.14 6.37
CA PHE A 360 10.55 -17.64 5.97
C PHE A 360 10.59 -18.36 4.63
N TRP A 361 11.33 -17.80 3.68
CA TRP A 361 11.55 -18.41 2.38
C TRP A 361 12.19 -19.81 2.50
N LEU A 362 13.27 -19.92 3.25
CA LEU A 362 13.92 -21.21 3.49
C LEU A 362 12.98 -22.23 4.17
N ALA A 363 12.26 -21.80 5.20
CA ALA A 363 11.29 -22.65 5.89
C ALA A 363 10.21 -23.18 4.93
N MET A 364 9.67 -22.33 4.04
CA MET A 364 8.66 -22.74 3.07
C MET A 364 9.21 -23.64 1.97
N LEU A 365 10.46 -23.45 1.53
CA LEU A 365 11.10 -24.33 0.54
C LEU A 365 11.42 -25.71 1.10
N ILE A 366 11.86 -25.79 2.37
CA ILE A 366 12.24 -27.04 3.02
C ILE A 366 11.01 -27.84 3.46
N PHE A 367 9.98 -27.13 3.99
CA PHE A 367 8.77 -27.73 4.56
C PHE A 367 7.49 -27.30 3.85
N PRO A 368 7.31 -27.57 2.53
CA PRO A 368 6.14 -27.11 1.78
C PRO A 368 4.82 -27.68 2.33
N GLU A 369 4.81 -28.98 2.67
CA GLU A 369 3.63 -29.65 3.25
C GLU A 369 3.27 -29.05 4.62
N GLY A 370 4.27 -28.81 5.47
CA GLY A 370 4.08 -28.15 6.77
C GLY A 370 3.50 -26.72 6.62
N ALA A 371 3.98 -25.97 5.66
CA ALA A 371 3.47 -24.62 5.39
C ALA A 371 2.01 -24.65 4.91
N VAL A 372 1.67 -25.54 3.99
CA VAL A 372 0.31 -25.69 3.47
C VAL A 372 -0.64 -26.25 4.54
N SER A 373 -0.17 -27.15 5.42
CA SER A 373 -0.96 -27.73 6.51
C SER A 373 -1.45 -26.72 7.55
N ILE A 374 -0.82 -25.55 7.62
CA ILE A 374 -1.30 -24.44 8.47
C ILE A 374 -2.72 -23.99 8.05
N MET A 375 -3.04 -24.11 6.76
CA MET A 375 -4.32 -23.64 6.21
C MET A 375 -5.23 -24.75 5.68
N MET A 376 -4.67 -25.92 5.32
CA MET A 376 -5.41 -27.09 4.83
C MET A 376 -5.17 -28.28 5.74
N LYS A 377 -6.24 -28.92 6.23
CA LYS A 377 -6.13 -30.15 7.01
C LYS A 377 -5.70 -31.31 6.09
N ASN A 378 -4.62 -31.99 6.45
CA ASN A 378 -4.07 -33.16 5.74
C ASN A 378 -3.91 -32.93 4.22
N PRO A 379 -3.09 -31.96 3.79
CA PRO A 379 -2.90 -31.71 2.38
C PRO A 379 -2.17 -32.89 1.73
N LEU A 380 -2.86 -33.63 0.86
CA LEU A 380 -2.23 -34.62 -0.01
C LEU A 380 -1.67 -33.86 -1.22
N LEU A 381 -0.44 -33.36 -1.08
CA LEU A 381 0.22 -32.62 -2.16
C LEU A 381 0.84 -33.62 -3.15
N SER A 382 0.49 -33.47 -4.42
CA SER A 382 1.18 -34.19 -5.50
C SER A 382 2.57 -33.58 -5.75
N ALA A 383 3.44 -34.32 -6.42
CA ALA A 383 4.76 -33.80 -6.80
C ALA A 383 4.69 -32.48 -7.63
N PRO A 384 3.75 -32.35 -8.61
CA PRO A 384 3.49 -31.06 -9.27
C PRO A 384 3.06 -29.92 -8.33
N ASP A 385 2.23 -30.18 -7.31
CA ASP A 385 1.81 -29.16 -6.36
C ASP A 385 2.98 -28.64 -5.53
N VAL A 386 3.84 -29.54 -5.07
CA VAL A 386 5.07 -29.17 -4.34
C VAL A 386 6.00 -28.34 -5.23
N LEU A 387 6.14 -28.69 -6.52
CA LEU A 387 6.95 -27.93 -7.47
C LEU A 387 6.34 -26.52 -7.69
N ASN A 388 5.04 -26.43 -7.95
CA ASN A 388 4.32 -25.18 -8.14
C ASN A 388 4.45 -24.28 -6.91
N PHE A 389 4.28 -24.82 -5.71
CA PHE A 389 4.49 -24.11 -4.46
C PHE A 389 5.92 -23.56 -4.35
N ARG A 390 6.93 -24.40 -4.58
CA ARG A 390 8.34 -23.99 -4.50
C ARG A 390 8.68 -22.91 -5.52
N LEU A 391 8.19 -23.01 -6.75
CA LEU A 391 8.38 -22.00 -7.78
C LEU A 391 7.77 -20.65 -7.38
N TYR A 392 6.56 -20.66 -6.81
CA TYR A 392 5.95 -19.44 -6.33
C TYR A 392 6.70 -18.82 -5.15
N MET A 393 7.14 -19.65 -4.21
CA MET A 393 7.95 -19.17 -3.07
C MET A 393 9.36 -18.72 -3.47
N ALA A 394 9.92 -19.24 -4.58
CA ALA A 394 11.21 -18.78 -5.12
C ALA A 394 11.22 -17.30 -5.55
N LEU A 395 10.05 -16.65 -5.65
CA LEU A 395 9.93 -15.21 -5.87
C LEU A 395 10.36 -14.36 -4.66
N LEU A 396 10.19 -14.90 -3.45
CA LEU A 396 10.37 -14.14 -2.20
C LEU A 396 11.74 -13.43 -2.10
N PRO A 397 12.88 -14.04 -2.44
CA PRO A 397 14.16 -13.35 -2.39
C PRO A 397 14.34 -12.28 -3.50
N VAL A 398 13.56 -12.29 -4.57
CA VAL A 398 13.62 -11.28 -5.64
C VAL A 398 12.78 -10.06 -5.29
N MET A 399 11.66 -10.23 -4.58
CA MET A 399 10.72 -9.18 -4.19
C MET A 399 11.34 -7.96 -3.49
N PRO A 400 12.29 -8.10 -2.53
CA PRO A 400 12.95 -6.95 -1.93
C PRO A 400 13.59 -6.01 -2.94
N LEU A 401 14.24 -6.56 -3.97
CA LEU A 401 14.88 -5.76 -5.00
C LEU A 401 13.85 -4.94 -5.79
N THR A 402 12.79 -5.58 -6.27
CA THR A 402 11.73 -4.93 -7.05
C THR A 402 10.99 -3.87 -6.22
N PHE A 403 10.49 -4.24 -5.04
CA PHE A 403 9.68 -3.35 -4.19
C PHE A 403 10.44 -2.13 -3.71
N LEU A 404 11.67 -2.31 -3.22
CA LEU A 404 12.48 -1.20 -2.76
C LEU A 404 12.93 -0.31 -3.92
N THR A 405 13.17 -0.87 -5.11
CA THR A 405 13.52 -0.09 -6.30
C THR A 405 12.36 0.79 -6.78
N LEU A 406 11.13 0.25 -6.78
CA LEU A 406 9.93 1.02 -7.12
C LEU A 406 9.66 2.17 -6.13
N ALA A 407 10.03 2.00 -4.85
CA ALA A 407 9.97 3.07 -3.87
C ALA A 407 11.16 4.04 -3.95
N PHE A 408 12.33 3.59 -4.41
CA PHE A 408 13.58 4.37 -4.47
C PHE A 408 13.56 5.42 -5.57
N PHE A 409 13.23 5.06 -6.81
CA PHE A 409 13.29 5.98 -7.94
C PHE A 409 12.41 7.23 -7.79
N PRO A 410 11.16 7.17 -7.29
CA PRO A 410 10.37 8.36 -7.03
C PRO A 410 11.05 9.35 -6.08
N VAL A 411 11.70 8.87 -5.04
CA VAL A 411 12.33 9.73 -4.00
C VAL A 411 13.70 10.29 -4.39
N ILE A 412 14.21 9.94 -5.56
CA ILE A 412 15.37 10.59 -6.20
C ILE A 412 14.96 11.36 -7.46
N ASN A 413 13.69 11.76 -7.55
CA ASN A 413 13.10 12.51 -8.66
C ASN A 413 13.13 11.78 -10.01
N LYS A 414 13.13 10.45 -10.00
CA LYS A 414 13.12 9.60 -11.21
C LYS A 414 11.92 8.65 -11.24
N GLY A 415 10.74 9.15 -10.86
CA GLY A 415 9.50 8.36 -10.85
C GLY A 415 9.14 7.73 -12.19
N HIS A 416 9.52 8.36 -13.32
CA HIS A 416 9.33 7.80 -14.67
C HIS A 416 10.03 6.45 -14.85
N ILE A 417 11.21 6.24 -14.22
CA ILE A 417 11.93 4.96 -14.27
C ILE A 417 11.13 3.89 -13.49
N ALA A 418 10.63 4.22 -12.30
CA ALA A 418 9.78 3.29 -11.55
C ALA A 418 8.52 2.92 -12.32
N SER A 419 7.87 3.90 -12.97
CA SER A 419 6.70 3.67 -13.81
C SER A 419 7.03 2.79 -15.03
N ALA A 420 8.17 3.02 -15.68
CA ALA A 420 8.62 2.18 -16.81
C ALA A 420 8.89 0.73 -16.36
N ILE A 421 9.53 0.52 -15.20
CA ILE A 421 9.71 -0.82 -14.62
C ILE A 421 8.36 -1.45 -14.32
N GLY A 422 7.42 -0.72 -13.71
CA GLY A 422 6.08 -1.20 -13.41
C GLY A 422 5.32 -1.59 -14.69
N ILE A 423 5.34 -0.79 -15.74
CA ILE A 423 4.72 -1.09 -17.04
C ILE A 423 5.36 -2.34 -17.67
N LEU A 424 6.69 -2.39 -17.70
CA LEU A 424 7.42 -3.54 -18.23
C LEU A 424 7.01 -4.83 -17.52
N GLN A 425 7.06 -4.84 -16.20
CA GLN A 425 6.76 -6.01 -15.38
C GLN A 425 5.30 -6.41 -15.46
N GLN A 426 4.40 -5.45 -15.20
CA GLN A 426 2.99 -5.72 -14.93
C GLN A 426 2.13 -5.81 -16.20
N ILE A 427 2.54 -5.16 -17.29
CA ILE A 427 1.78 -5.12 -18.53
C ILE A 427 2.51 -5.91 -19.61
N VAL A 428 3.75 -5.51 -19.93
CA VAL A 428 4.47 -6.06 -21.08
C VAL A 428 4.91 -7.52 -20.87
N LEU A 429 5.31 -7.88 -19.66
CA LEU A 429 5.74 -9.25 -19.35
C LEU A 429 4.59 -10.09 -18.79
N TYR A 430 3.84 -9.55 -17.82
CA TYR A 430 2.86 -10.34 -17.07
C TYR A 430 1.68 -10.77 -17.95
N VAL A 431 1.04 -9.85 -18.67
CA VAL A 431 -0.16 -10.17 -19.45
C VAL A 431 0.12 -11.20 -20.54
N PRO A 432 1.15 -11.04 -21.42
CA PRO A 432 1.44 -12.05 -22.42
C PRO A 432 1.88 -13.40 -21.83
N ALA A 433 2.71 -13.40 -20.79
CA ALA A 433 3.17 -14.64 -20.16
C ALA A 433 1.99 -15.44 -19.56
N MET A 434 1.06 -14.74 -18.88
CA MET A 434 -0.12 -15.36 -18.30
C MET A 434 -1.11 -15.86 -19.36
N LEU A 435 -1.18 -15.26 -20.54
CA LEU A 435 -2.03 -15.72 -21.63
C LEU A 435 -1.41 -16.89 -22.41
N VAL A 436 -0.08 -16.90 -22.55
CA VAL A 436 0.61 -17.87 -23.42
C VAL A 436 1.02 -19.14 -22.67
N LEU A 437 1.67 -19.02 -21.49
CA LEU A 437 2.23 -20.19 -20.79
C LEU A 437 1.16 -21.22 -20.37
N PRO A 438 -0.03 -20.85 -19.89
CA PRO A 438 -1.08 -21.81 -19.54
C PRO A 438 -1.58 -22.63 -20.73
N ILE A 439 -1.45 -22.15 -21.96
CA ILE A 439 -1.83 -22.91 -23.18
C ILE A 439 -0.99 -24.20 -23.28
N PHE A 440 0.30 -24.12 -22.88
CA PHE A 440 1.25 -25.22 -22.99
C PHE A 440 1.36 -26.08 -21.72
N THR A 441 1.13 -25.47 -20.55
CA THR A 441 1.45 -26.09 -19.25
C THR A 441 0.24 -26.13 -18.29
N GLY A 442 -0.94 -25.71 -18.75
CA GLY A 442 -2.14 -25.69 -17.92
C GLY A 442 -1.99 -24.77 -16.70
N VAL A 443 -2.48 -25.24 -15.55
CA VAL A 443 -2.42 -24.49 -14.27
C VAL A 443 -1.00 -24.17 -13.86
N ALA A 444 -0.02 -25.05 -14.11
CA ALA A 444 1.39 -24.82 -13.78
C ALA A 444 1.95 -23.56 -14.48
N GLY A 445 1.38 -23.18 -15.62
CA GLY A 445 1.75 -21.98 -16.35
C GLY A 445 1.62 -20.69 -15.54
N VAL A 446 0.69 -20.61 -14.61
CA VAL A 446 0.54 -19.46 -13.71
C VAL A 446 1.78 -19.30 -12.82
N TYR A 447 2.28 -20.40 -12.27
CA TYR A 447 3.47 -20.41 -11.40
C TYR A 447 4.75 -20.16 -12.17
N TYR A 448 4.91 -20.79 -13.33
CA TYR A 448 6.06 -20.56 -14.23
C TYR A 448 6.09 -19.10 -14.74
N ALA A 449 4.95 -18.58 -15.19
CA ALA A 449 4.86 -17.19 -15.66
C ALA A 449 5.30 -16.21 -14.59
N THR A 450 4.76 -16.33 -13.39
CA THR A 450 5.08 -15.43 -12.28
C THR A 450 6.56 -15.48 -11.95
N PHE A 451 7.14 -16.67 -11.87
CA PHE A 451 8.58 -16.85 -11.61
C PHE A 451 9.46 -16.22 -12.70
N LEU A 452 9.19 -16.51 -13.97
CA LEU A 452 9.97 -15.99 -15.09
C LEU A 452 9.90 -14.46 -15.19
N ILE A 453 8.74 -13.87 -14.94
CA ILE A 453 8.54 -12.40 -14.97
C ILE A 453 9.42 -11.71 -13.94
N GLU A 454 9.41 -12.19 -12.69
CA GLU A 454 10.21 -11.60 -11.62
C GLU A 454 11.71 -11.72 -11.90
N LEU A 455 12.15 -12.90 -12.34
CA LEU A 455 13.56 -13.12 -12.67
C LEU A 455 14.00 -12.25 -13.85
N THR A 456 13.17 -12.14 -14.90
CA THR A 456 13.45 -11.31 -16.07
C THR A 456 13.50 -9.84 -15.69
N THR A 457 12.64 -9.37 -14.80
CA THR A 457 12.58 -7.97 -14.35
C THR A 457 13.75 -7.61 -13.42
N ALA A 458 14.25 -8.56 -12.64
CA ALA A 458 15.38 -8.33 -11.74
C ALA A 458 16.66 -7.87 -12.47
N PHE A 459 16.90 -8.41 -13.68
CA PHE A 459 18.10 -8.09 -14.45
C PHE A 459 18.18 -6.61 -14.87
N PRO A 460 17.19 -6.02 -15.57
CA PRO A 460 17.21 -4.60 -15.90
C PRO A 460 17.20 -3.71 -14.63
N ILE A 461 16.53 -4.10 -13.56
CA ILE A 461 16.56 -3.38 -12.28
C ILE A 461 17.99 -3.25 -11.76
N LEU A 462 18.77 -4.32 -11.74
CA LEU A 462 20.16 -4.31 -11.29
C LEU A 462 21.03 -3.40 -12.14
N ILE A 463 20.84 -3.39 -13.47
CA ILE A 463 21.56 -2.50 -14.40
C ILE A 463 21.21 -1.05 -14.10
N LEU A 464 19.93 -0.74 -13.98
CA LEU A 464 19.45 0.62 -13.70
C LEU A 464 19.96 1.13 -12.34
N LEU A 465 19.93 0.31 -11.29
CA LEU A 465 20.47 0.67 -9.98
C LEU A 465 21.98 0.92 -10.02
N LYS A 466 22.76 0.05 -10.69
CA LYS A 466 24.21 0.26 -10.85
C LYS A 466 24.52 1.56 -11.61
N ARG A 467 23.77 1.84 -12.67
CA ARG A 467 23.88 3.10 -13.43
C ARG A 467 23.55 4.30 -12.53
N GLU A 468 22.43 4.23 -11.80
CA GLU A 468 21.98 5.32 -10.97
C GLU A 468 22.90 5.63 -9.81
N PHE A 469 23.46 4.61 -9.16
CA PHE A 469 24.46 4.80 -8.10
C PHE A 469 25.73 5.49 -8.60
N ARG A 470 26.13 5.24 -9.84
CA ARG A 470 27.24 5.98 -10.48
C ARG A 470 26.87 7.45 -10.71
N LEU A 471 25.66 7.72 -11.23
CA LEU A 471 25.19 9.07 -11.50
C LEU A 471 25.00 9.90 -10.22
N LEU A 472 24.57 9.26 -9.13
CA LEU A 472 24.50 9.90 -7.80
C LEU A 472 25.89 10.30 -7.30
N ARG A 473 26.88 9.42 -7.40
CA ARG A 473 28.28 9.71 -6.98
C ARG A 473 28.93 10.79 -7.82
N SER A 474 28.68 10.81 -9.12
CA SER A 474 29.23 11.85 -10.02
C SER A 474 28.51 13.21 -9.90
N GLY A 475 27.46 13.32 -9.08
CA GLY A 475 26.70 14.54 -8.91
C GLY A 475 25.80 14.92 -10.10
N VAL A 476 25.64 14.03 -11.09
CA VAL A 476 24.75 14.23 -12.23
C VAL A 476 23.28 14.13 -11.80
N THR A 477 22.96 13.14 -10.95
CA THR A 477 21.64 13.02 -10.34
C THR A 477 21.60 13.79 -9.04
N LYS A 478 20.97 14.96 -9.07
CA LYS A 478 20.76 15.83 -7.91
C LYS A 478 19.42 16.55 -8.00
N TRP A 479 18.97 17.13 -6.90
CA TRP A 479 17.78 17.98 -6.87
C TRP A 479 18.10 19.38 -7.42
N HIS A 480 17.26 19.89 -8.32
CA HIS A 480 17.42 21.20 -8.95
C HIS A 480 16.31 22.19 -8.58
N GLY A 481 15.37 21.81 -7.62
CA GLY A 481 14.23 22.65 -7.28
C GLY A 481 12.99 22.39 -8.11
#